data_803976ef432b687767d870be480436f3
#
_entry.id   803976ef432b687767d870be480436f3
#
_cell.length_a   1.000
_cell.length_b   1.000
_cell.length_c   1.000
_cell.angle_alpha   90.00
_cell.angle_beta   90.00
_cell.angle_gamma   90.00
#
_symmetry.space_group_name_H-M   'P 1'
#
loop_
_entity.id
_entity.type
_entity.pdbx_description
1 polymer ?
#
loop_
_entity_poly.entity_id
_entity_poly.type
_entity_poly.pdbx_seq_one_letter_code
_entity_poly.pdbx_strand_id
1 'polypeptide(L)'
;DTDRSRGLGDVYKRQVLHEPEIPANTGNIGRTCVATGTKLHLIEPLGFSLSEKHLKRAGMDYWKDLDVTVYENWEDFCKRNPGAKIYYATTKGRHVYSDVHYEPDCFIMFGKESAGIPEEILKANPDTCVRIPMIGETRSLNLSNSVAIVLYEALRQNDFDHMKLEGQLHRLSWDD
;
A
#
# COMPACT_ATOMS: atom_id res chain seq x y z
N ASP A 1 -11.84 -22.12 -4.29
CA ASP A 1 -11.75 -21.60 -4.25
C ASP A 1 -12.14 -20.68 -3.83
N THR A 2 -12.39 -20.59 -3.14
CA THR A 2 -12.60 -19.59 -2.61
C THR A 2 -12.22 -18.63 -3.36
N ASP A 3 -11.37 -18.70 -3.79
CA ASP A 3 -10.95 -17.80 -4.49
C ASP A 3 -11.60 -17.69 -5.68
N ARG A 4 -12.36 -18.51 -6.02
CA ARG A 4 -13.01 -18.46 -7.07
C ARG A 4 -13.93 -17.44 -7.11
N SER A 5 -14.64 -17.24 -6.10
CA SER A 5 -15.57 -16.21 -5.98
C SER A 5 -14.79 -14.99 -6.23
N ARG A 6 -13.53 -15.02 -5.87
CA ARG A 6 -12.79 -13.89 -6.08
C ARG A 6 -12.24 -13.98 -7.43
N GLY A 7 -12.20 -15.08 -8.01
CA GLY A 7 -11.61 -15.26 -9.22
C GLY A 7 -12.05 -14.37 -10.27
N LEU A 8 -13.29 -14.14 -10.33
CA LEU A 8 -13.75 -13.29 -11.29
C LEU A 8 -13.59 -11.98 -10.82
N GLY A 9 -13.55 -11.85 -9.57
CA GLY A 9 -13.43 -10.65 -9.03
C GLY A 9 -12.14 -10.51 -8.38
N ASP A 10 -11.21 -11.33 -8.67
CA ASP A 10 -9.99 -11.28 -8.01
C ASP A 10 -9.34 -10.00 -8.22
N VAL A 11 -9.96 -8.93 -7.92
CA VAL A 11 -9.45 -7.62 -8.11
C VAL A 11 -9.14 -7.06 -6.74
N TYR A 12 -7.87 -6.87 -6.43
CA TYR A 12 -7.46 -6.29 -5.16
C TYR A 12 -6.29 -5.36 -5.41
N LYS A 13 -6.14 -4.39 -4.56
CA LYS A 13 -5.04 -3.45 -4.68
C LYS A 13 -3.74 -4.14 -4.29
N ARG A 14 -2.63 -3.60 -4.75
CA ARG A 14 -1.32 -4.11 -4.43
C ARG A 14 -0.49 -2.94 -3.93
N GLN A 15 -0.04 -3.03 -2.69
CA GLN A 15 0.77 -2.00 -2.07
C GLN A 15 2.23 -2.38 -2.20
N VAL A 16 3.05 -1.47 -2.74
CA VAL A 16 4.47 -1.73 -2.95
C VAL A 16 5.28 -0.77 -2.09
N LEU A 17 6.26 -1.29 -1.39
CA LEU A 17 7.20 -0.48 -0.63
C LEU A 17 8.60 -0.73 -1.19
N HIS A 18 9.24 0.35 -1.66
CA HIS A 18 10.57 0.26 -2.25
C HIS A 18 11.62 0.53 -1.19
N GLU A 19 12.30 -0.52 -0.74
CA GLU A 19 13.36 -0.45 0.25
C GLU A 19 12.95 0.23 1.55
N PRO A 20 11.84 -0.22 2.18
CA PRO A 20 11.39 0.42 3.41
C PRO A 20 12.42 0.23 4.52
N GLU A 21 12.59 1.25 5.36
CA GLU A 21 13.64 1.27 6.36
C GLU A 21 13.18 1.06 7.79
N ILE A 22 12.00 1.55 8.12
CA ILE A 22 11.52 1.58 9.50
C ILE A 22 10.49 0.46 9.73
N PRO A 23 10.83 -0.52 10.59
CA PRO A 23 9.93 -1.67 10.77
C PRO A 23 8.54 -1.30 11.28
N ALA A 24 8.44 -0.30 12.14
CA ALA A 24 7.13 0.11 12.66
C ALA A 24 6.20 0.60 11.55
N ASN A 25 6.74 1.30 10.56
CA ASN A 25 5.94 1.76 9.43
C ASN A 25 5.47 0.59 8.59
N THR A 26 6.36 -0.34 8.26
CA THR A 26 5.97 -1.52 7.48
C THR A 26 4.96 -2.36 8.25
N GLY A 27 5.10 -2.45 9.57
CA GLY A 27 4.13 -3.15 10.40
C GLY A 27 2.75 -2.53 10.32
N ASN A 28 2.66 -1.21 10.45
CA ASN A 28 1.38 -0.52 10.36
C ASN A 28 0.78 -0.63 8.96
N ILE A 29 1.62 -0.59 7.93
CA ILE A 29 1.16 -0.75 6.55
C ILE A 29 0.61 -2.15 6.34
N GLY A 30 1.29 -3.17 6.89
CA GLY A 30 0.80 -4.54 6.79
C GLY A 30 -0.57 -4.70 7.43
N ARG A 31 -0.80 -4.01 8.55
CA ARG A 31 -2.09 -4.07 9.22
C ARG A 31 -3.18 -3.46 8.33
N THR A 32 -2.88 -2.34 7.68
CA THR A 32 -3.81 -1.72 6.76
C THR A 32 -4.10 -2.66 5.58
N CYS A 33 -3.07 -3.35 5.09
CA CYS A 33 -3.24 -4.28 3.98
C CYS A 33 -4.15 -5.46 4.37
N VAL A 34 -4.00 -6.00 5.58
CA VAL A 34 -4.88 -7.07 6.04
C VAL A 34 -6.31 -6.55 6.14
N ALA A 35 -6.49 -5.34 6.68
CA ALA A 35 -7.82 -4.77 6.87
C ALA A 35 -8.54 -4.50 5.56
N THR A 36 -7.80 -4.33 4.47
CA THR A 36 -8.39 -3.95 3.18
C THR A 36 -8.29 -5.04 2.12
N GLY A 37 -7.74 -6.20 2.46
CA GLY A 37 -7.56 -7.27 1.48
C GLY A 37 -6.53 -6.93 0.41
N THR A 38 -5.57 -6.05 0.74
CA THR A 38 -4.54 -5.61 -0.19
C THR A 38 -3.30 -6.48 -0.06
N LYS A 39 -2.69 -6.84 -1.17
CA LYS A 39 -1.45 -7.61 -1.15
C LYS A 39 -0.29 -6.66 -0.93
N LEU A 40 0.73 -7.11 -0.21
CA LEU A 40 1.91 -6.29 0.07
C LEU A 40 3.13 -6.81 -0.68
N HIS A 41 3.81 -5.93 -1.38
CA HIS A 41 5.02 -6.24 -2.14
C HIS A 41 6.16 -5.42 -1.55
N LEU A 42 7.21 -6.10 -1.11
CA LEU A 42 8.38 -5.43 -0.52
C LEU A 42 9.59 -5.63 -1.42
N ILE A 43 10.26 -4.54 -1.74
CA ILE A 43 11.46 -4.58 -2.58
C ILE A 43 12.68 -4.36 -1.70
N GLU A 44 13.58 -5.35 -1.67
CA GLU A 44 14.80 -5.27 -0.88
C GLU A 44 15.80 -4.31 -1.48
N PRO A 45 16.73 -3.77 -0.67
CA PRO A 45 16.98 -4.19 0.71
C PRO A 45 15.99 -3.57 1.70
N LEU A 46 15.72 -4.30 2.77
CA LEU A 46 14.85 -3.82 3.83
C LEU A 46 15.72 -3.39 5.01
N GLY A 47 15.29 -2.37 5.73
CA GLY A 47 16.01 -1.90 6.90
C GLY A 47 15.77 -2.74 8.15
N PHE A 48 15.14 -3.91 7.99
CA PHE A 48 14.80 -4.77 9.13
C PHE A 48 14.66 -6.22 8.66
N SER A 49 14.47 -7.12 9.61
CA SER A 49 14.34 -8.55 9.31
C SER A 49 12.88 -8.99 9.32
N LEU A 50 12.51 -9.84 8.37
CA LEU A 50 11.16 -10.41 8.33
C LEU A 50 11.13 -11.78 8.99
N SER A 51 12.13 -12.13 9.81
CA SER A 51 12.14 -13.42 10.46
C SER A 51 10.93 -13.51 11.40
N GLU A 52 10.41 -14.72 11.57
CA GLU A 52 9.26 -14.94 12.43
C GLU A 52 9.50 -14.42 13.83
N LYS A 53 10.71 -14.57 14.33
CA LYS A 53 11.06 -14.11 15.67
C LYS A 53 10.93 -12.61 15.79
N HIS A 54 11.40 -11.86 14.79
CA HIS A 54 11.32 -10.40 14.83
C HIS A 54 9.88 -9.93 14.67
N LEU A 55 9.11 -10.57 13.80
CA LEU A 55 7.72 -10.20 13.58
C LEU A 55 6.91 -10.40 14.85
N LYS A 56 7.12 -11.54 15.53
CA LYS A 56 6.41 -11.83 16.75
C LYS A 56 6.76 -10.85 17.85
N ARG A 57 8.05 -10.49 17.95
CA ARG A 57 8.50 -9.55 18.97
C ARG A 57 7.92 -8.17 18.73
N ALA A 58 7.66 -7.82 17.47
CA ALA A 58 7.09 -6.54 17.14
C ALA A 58 5.56 -6.53 17.26
N GLY A 59 4.96 -7.62 17.69
CA GLY A 59 3.51 -7.68 17.86
C GLY A 59 2.73 -7.78 16.55
N MET A 60 3.37 -8.29 15.51
CA MET A 60 2.72 -8.39 14.20
C MET A 60 2.01 -9.73 14.04
N ASP A 61 1.07 -10.02 14.94
CA ASP A 61 0.34 -11.28 14.90
C ASP A 61 -0.46 -11.44 13.61
N TYR A 62 -0.93 -10.33 13.05
CA TYR A 62 -1.71 -10.36 11.84
C TYR A 62 -0.88 -10.68 10.60
N TRP A 63 0.46 -10.67 10.72
CA TRP A 63 1.35 -10.86 9.58
C TRP A 63 1.12 -12.18 8.85
N LYS A 64 0.72 -13.20 9.59
CA LYS A 64 0.45 -14.50 8.99
C LYS A 64 -0.76 -14.47 8.05
N ASP A 65 -1.65 -13.48 8.23
CA ASP A 65 -2.82 -13.35 7.40
C ASP A 65 -2.58 -12.43 6.20
N LEU A 66 -1.37 -11.91 6.08
CA LEU A 66 -1.01 -10.97 5.04
C LEU A 66 -0.35 -11.69 3.86
N ASP A 67 -0.77 -11.34 2.66
CA ASP A 67 -0.16 -11.89 1.46
C ASP A 67 1.04 -10.98 1.13
N VAL A 68 2.24 -11.46 1.40
CA VAL A 68 3.47 -10.69 1.20
C VAL A 68 4.34 -11.35 0.16
N THR A 69 4.86 -10.57 -0.79
CA THR A 69 5.85 -11.03 -1.75
C THR A 69 7.08 -10.14 -1.59
N VAL A 70 8.27 -10.74 -1.54
CA VAL A 70 9.52 -10.00 -1.40
C VAL A 70 10.32 -10.14 -2.69
N TYR A 71 10.89 -9.02 -3.14
CA TYR A 71 11.66 -8.96 -4.39
C TYR A 71 13.07 -8.55 -4.09
N GLU A 72 14.04 -9.07 -4.86
CA GLU A 72 15.44 -8.77 -4.63
C GLU A 72 15.80 -7.32 -4.95
N ASN A 73 15.11 -6.72 -5.90
CA ASN A 73 15.36 -5.34 -6.30
C ASN A 73 14.24 -4.88 -7.23
N TRP A 74 14.32 -3.64 -7.69
CA TRP A 74 13.32 -3.05 -8.58
C TRP A 74 13.21 -3.82 -9.90
N GLU A 75 14.35 -4.26 -10.45
CA GLU A 75 14.35 -5.00 -11.71
C GLU A 75 13.63 -6.33 -11.55
N ASP A 76 13.81 -7.00 -10.43
CA ASP A 76 13.13 -8.26 -10.15
C ASP A 76 11.61 -8.03 -10.06
N PHE A 77 11.22 -6.92 -9.42
CA PHE A 77 9.80 -6.57 -9.33
C PHE A 77 9.21 -6.36 -10.73
N CYS A 78 9.86 -5.58 -11.56
CA CYS A 78 9.37 -5.29 -12.90
C CYS A 78 9.29 -6.56 -13.76
N LYS A 79 10.28 -7.44 -13.61
CA LYS A 79 10.31 -8.66 -14.39
C LYS A 79 9.20 -9.61 -14.00
N ARG A 80 8.89 -9.67 -12.73
CA ARG A 80 7.86 -10.59 -12.22
C ARG A 80 6.44 -10.02 -12.33
N ASN A 81 6.30 -8.75 -12.64
CA ASN A 81 4.99 -8.09 -12.79
C ASN A 81 4.95 -7.30 -14.10
N PRO A 82 5.08 -7.99 -15.25
CA PRO A 82 5.09 -7.29 -16.53
C PRO A 82 3.73 -6.64 -16.78
N GLY A 83 3.76 -5.44 -17.32
CA GLY A 83 2.52 -4.72 -17.62
C GLY A 83 1.81 -4.15 -16.41
N ALA A 84 2.46 -4.12 -15.24
CA ALA A 84 1.82 -3.62 -14.05
C ALA A 84 1.48 -2.13 -14.18
N LYS A 85 0.28 -1.77 -13.75
CA LYS A 85 -0.12 -0.36 -13.70
C LYS A 85 0.26 0.12 -12.32
N ILE A 86 1.22 1.02 -12.24
CA ILE A 86 1.77 1.48 -10.97
C ILE A 86 1.55 2.98 -10.78
N TYR A 87 1.06 3.37 -9.61
CA TYR A 87 0.96 4.77 -9.22
C TYR A 87 2.06 5.01 -8.18
N TYR A 88 2.86 6.05 -8.40
CA TYR A 88 4.04 6.33 -7.57
C TYR A 88 3.72 7.49 -6.64
N ALA A 89 3.64 7.24 -5.35
CA ALA A 89 3.32 8.28 -4.39
C ALA A 89 4.60 8.99 -3.96
N THR A 90 4.63 10.30 -4.17
CA THR A 90 5.83 11.09 -3.94
C THR A 90 5.44 12.54 -3.70
N THR A 91 6.19 13.23 -2.82
CA THR A 91 5.96 14.65 -2.61
C THR A 91 6.37 15.47 -3.82
N LYS A 92 7.01 14.83 -4.81
CA LYS A 92 7.44 15.51 -6.04
C LYS A 92 6.44 15.36 -7.18
N GLY A 93 5.33 14.67 -6.96
CA GLY A 93 4.33 14.43 -7.99
C GLY A 93 3.61 15.72 -8.40
N ARG A 94 3.17 15.78 -9.64
CA ARG A 94 2.46 16.94 -10.14
C ARG A 94 0.96 16.73 -10.26
N HIS A 95 0.47 15.59 -9.81
CA HIS A 95 -0.94 15.28 -9.80
C HIS A 95 -1.38 14.99 -8.37
N VAL A 96 -2.50 15.56 -7.97
CA VAL A 96 -3.03 15.29 -6.63
C VAL A 96 -3.51 13.84 -6.60
N TYR A 97 -3.24 13.14 -5.52
CA TYR A 97 -3.56 11.72 -5.42
C TYR A 97 -5.04 11.40 -5.67
N SER A 98 -5.92 12.35 -5.41
CA SER A 98 -7.35 12.12 -5.59
C SER A 98 -7.85 12.47 -6.99
N ASP A 99 -6.98 13.03 -7.83
CA ASP A 99 -7.36 13.43 -9.18
C ASP A 99 -7.10 12.36 -10.24
N VAL A 100 -6.41 11.28 -9.88
CA VAL A 100 -6.14 10.21 -10.85
C VAL A 100 -7.13 9.09 -10.66
N HIS A 101 -7.30 8.26 -11.69
CA HIS A 101 -8.22 7.13 -11.64
C HIS A 101 -7.42 5.86 -11.35
N TYR A 102 -7.64 5.27 -10.18
CA TYR A 102 -6.93 4.04 -9.80
C TYR A 102 -7.70 2.83 -10.33
N GLU A 103 -7.02 2.03 -11.14
CA GLU A 103 -7.65 0.82 -11.66
C GLU A 103 -7.83 -0.18 -10.53
N PRO A 104 -8.84 -1.02 -10.62
CA PRO A 104 -9.18 -1.93 -9.51
C PRO A 104 -8.01 -2.78 -9.00
N ASP A 105 -7.14 -3.25 -9.88
CA ASP A 105 -6.03 -4.12 -9.50
C ASP A 105 -4.67 -3.42 -9.61
N CYS A 106 -4.63 -2.11 -9.47
CA CYS A 106 -3.40 -1.36 -9.63
C CYS A 106 -2.41 -1.61 -8.49
N PHE A 107 -1.17 -1.21 -8.74
CA PHE A 107 -0.12 -1.18 -7.74
C PHE A 107 0.04 0.27 -7.30
N ILE A 108 0.24 0.49 -6.01
CA ILE A 108 0.52 1.81 -5.46
C ILE A 108 1.87 1.70 -4.75
N MET A 109 2.86 2.46 -5.18
CA MET A 109 4.22 2.33 -4.66
C MET A 109 4.64 3.56 -3.86
N PHE A 110 5.25 3.31 -2.71
CA PHE A 110 5.88 4.34 -1.90
C PHE A 110 7.36 3.99 -1.76
N GLY A 111 8.18 5.00 -1.57
CA GLY A 111 9.62 4.82 -1.39
C GLY A 111 10.00 4.73 0.08
N LYS A 112 11.30 4.66 0.33
CA LYS A 112 11.84 4.56 1.70
C LYS A 112 11.63 5.88 2.44
N GLU A 113 11.61 5.77 3.76
CA GLU A 113 11.30 6.93 4.60
C GLU A 113 12.29 8.08 4.44
N SER A 114 13.56 7.78 4.23
CA SER A 114 14.59 8.81 4.18
C SER A 114 14.74 9.53 2.85
N ALA A 115 14.29 8.92 1.76
CA ALA A 115 14.58 9.47 0.44
C ALA A 115 13.44 9.35 -0.58
N GLY A 116 12.41 8.57 -0.29
CA GLY A 116 11.32 8.36 -1.24
C GLY A 116 11.73 7.44 -2.39
N ILE A 117 11.03 7.54 -3.48
CA ILE A 117 11.28 6.73 -4.67
C ILE A 117 12.42 7.36 -5.47
N PRO A 118 13.34 6.56 -6.03
CA PRO A 118 14.40 7.12 -6.87
C PRO A 118 13.86 7.97 -8.00
N GLU A 119 14.49 9.13 -8.24
CA GLU A 119 14.00 10.06 -9.25
C GLU A 119 14.00 9.49 -10.65
N GLU A 120 14.89 8.55 -10.94
CA GLU A 120 14.92 7.91 -12.25
C GLU A 120 13.62 7.17 -12.53
N ILE A 121 13.05 6.54 -11.51
CA ILE A 121 11.79 5.83 -11.67
C ILE A 121 10.66 6.83 -11.87
N LEU A 122 10.68 7.91 -11.08
CA LEU A 122 9.63 8.92 -11.17
C LEU A 122 9.64 9.61 -12.53
N LYS A 123 10.82 9.98 -12.99
CA LYS A 123 10.94 10.71 -14.26
C LYS A 123 10.45 9.87 -15.43
N ALA A 124 10.58 8.56 -15.34
CA ALA A 124 10.11 7.66 -16.38
C ALA A 124 8.58 7.49 -16.37
N ASN A 125 7.91 7.96 -15.33
CA ASN A 125 6.46 7.73 -15.15
C ASN A 125 5.75 8.98 -14.65
N PRO A 126 5.87 10.12 -15.33
CA PRO A 126 5.35 11.38 -14.81
C PRO A 126 3.83 11.42 -14.63
N ASP A 127 3.10 10.71 -15.49
CA ASP A 127 1.64 10.78 -15.45
C ASP A 127 1.01 10.00 -14.31
N THR A 128 1.75 9.09 -13.70
CA THR A 128 1.24 8.31 -12.59
C THR A 128 1.95 8.61 -11.28
N CYS A 129 2.68 9.72 -11.21
CA CYS A 129 3.26 10.19 -9.96
C CYS A 129 2.21 11.06 -9.27
N VAL A 130 1.88 10.74 -8.04
CA VAL A 130 0.81 11.42 -7.31
C VAL A 130 1.33 11.94 -5.97
N ARG A 131 0.72 13.02 -5.48
CA ARG A 131 1.12 13.57 -4.18
C ARG A 131 -0.09 13.84 -3.30
N ILE A 132 0.13 13.77 -2.00
CA ILE A 132 -0.85 14.18 -1.02
C ILE A 132 -0.60 15.66 -0.75
N PRO A 133 -1.59 16.53 -0.90
CA PRO A 133 -1.40 17.96 -0.66
C PRO A 133 -1.00 18.24 0.79
N MET A 134 -0.11 19.20 0.98
CA MET A 134 0.30 19.66 2.31
C MET A 134 0.44 21.17 2.26
N ILE A 135 0.36 21.81 3.43
CA ILE A 135 0.45 23.25 3.48
C ILE A 135 1.80 23.76 3.01
N GLY A 136 2.86 23.05 3.34
CA GLY A 136 4.20 23.46 2.95
C GLY A 136 4.97 22.33 2.31
N GLU A 137 6.26 22.59 2.07
CA GLU A 137 7.10 21.58 1.46
C GLU A 137 8.21 21.12 2.38
N THR A 138 8.22 21.63 3.60
CA THR A 138 9.33 21.36 4.50
C THR A 138 9.29 20.00 5.15
N ARG A 139 8.16 19.32 5.09
CA ARG A 139 8.03 18.02 5.72
C ARG A 139 7.21 17.08 4.87
N SER A 140 7.33 15.79 5.15
CA SER A 140 6.46 14.79 4.56
C SER A 140 5.64 14.17 5.68
N LEU A 141 4.55 13.53 5.34
CA LEU A 141 3.75 12.81 6.32
C LEU A 141 4.43 11.49 6.63
N ASN A 142 4.10 10.93 7.78
CA ASN A 142 4.59 9.61 8.15
C ASN A 142 4.20 8.61 7.06
N LEU A 143 5.10 7.70 6.74
CA LEU A 143 4.89 6.78 5.63
C LEU A 143 3.62 5.95 5.78
N SER A 144 3.38 5.36 6.95
CA SER A 144 2.21 4.50 7.12
C SER A 144 0.91 5.30 7.02
N ASN A 145 0.92 6.56 7.46
CA ASN A 145 -0.25 7.42 7.32
C ASN A 145 -0.50 7.74 5.84
N SER A 146 0.57 8.04 5.10
CA SER A 146 0.47 8.35 3.68
C SER A 146 -0.08 7.17 2.90
N VAL A 147 0.38 5.97 3.22
CA VAL A 147 -0.10 4.75 2.57
C VAL A 147 -1.60 4.61 2.80
N ALA A 148 -2.06 4.79 4.04
CA ALA A 148 -3.47 4.64 4.35
C ALA A 148 -4.32 5.65 3.58
N ILE A 149 -3.85 6.89 3.47
CA ILE A 149 -4.58 7.94 2.75
C ILE A 149 -4.77 7.57 1.29
N VAL A 150 -3.69 7.21 0.60
CA VAL A 150 -3.76 6.94 -0.83
C VAL A 150 -4.50 5.63 -1.11
N LEU A 151 -4.23 4.60 -0.30
CA LEU A 151 -4.86 3.31 -0.51
C LEU A 151 -6.38 3.41 -0.32
N TYR A 152 -6.83 4.12 0.72
CA TYR A 152 -8.26 4.27 0.96
C TYR A 152 -8.95 5.13 -0.12
N GLU A 153 -8.23 6.07 -0.72
CA GLU A 153 -8.80 6.80 -1.84
C GLU A 153 -9.00 5.87 -3.04
N ALA A 154 -8.02 5.00 -3.30
CA ALA A 154 -8.15 4.04 -4.39
C ALA A 154 -9.30 3.08 -4.14
N LEU A 155 -9.50 2.66 -2.88
CA LEU A 155 -10.60 1.78 -2.52
C LEU A 155 -11.93 2.50 -2.63
N ARG A 156 -11.98 3.78 -2.24
CA ARG A 156 -13.20 4.58 -2.36
C ARG A 156 -13.65 4.67 -3.80
N GLN A 157 -12.72 4.83 -4.72
CA GLN A 157 -13.04 4.92 -6.15
C GLN A 157 -13.68 3.63 -6.67
N ASN A 158 -13.45 2.51 -5.99
CA ASN A 158 -14.06 1.25 -6.36
C ASN A 158 -15.21 0.91 -5.40
N ASP A 159 -15.77 1.95 -4.77
CA ASP A 159 -16.93 1.83 -3.87
C ASP A 159 -16.72 0.88 -2.71
N PHE A 160 -15.48 0.75 -2.23
CA PHE A 160 -15.11 -0.12 -1.10
C PHE A 160 -15.61 -1.56 -1.33
N ASP A 161 -15.49 -2.01 -2.57
CA ASP A 161 -15.98 -3.32 -2.97
C ASP A 161 -15.46 -4.42 -2.04
N HIS A 162 -16.33 -5.31 -1.63
CA HIS A 162 -16.05 -6.42 -0.72
C HIS A 162 -15.69 -5.97 0.71
N MET A 163 -15.90 -4.73 1.05
CA MET A 163 -15.60 -4.24 2.40
C MET A 163 -16.90 -4.04 3.18
N LYS A 164 -16.78 -4.15 4.51
CA LYS A 164 -17.92 -3.97 5.37
C LYS A 164 -18.16 -2.49 5.56
N LEU A 165 -19.33 -2.01 5.26
CA LEU A 165 -19.65 -0.58 5.27
C LEU A 165 -20.33 -0.08 6.53
N GLU A 166 -20.84 -0.97 7.36
CA GLU A 166 -21.56 -0.61 8.58
C GLU A 166 -21.10 -1.41 9.77
N GLY A 167 -21.19 -0.82 10.92
CA GLY A 167 -20.84 -1.49 12.17
C GLY A 167 -22.02 -1.54 13.10
N GLN A 168 -21.89 -2.33 14.16
CA GLN A 168 -22.91 -2.45 15.19
C GLN A 168 -22.29 -2.10 16.54
N LEU A 169 -23.12 -1.62 17.43
CA LEU A 169 -22.66 -1.38 18.79
C LEU A 169 -22.52 -2.73 19.48
N HIS A 170 -21.71 -2.79 20.52
CA HIS A 170 -21.49 -4.05 21.20
C HIS A 170 -22.54 -4.32 22.27
N ARG A 171 -22.97 -3.29 22.97
CA ARG A 171 -23.89 -3.44 24.06
C ARG A 171 -25.29 -2.88 23.77
N LEU A 172 -25.34 -1.85 22.97
CA LEU A 172 -26.58 -1.21 22.61
C LEU A 172 -26.90 -1.47 21.14
N SER A 173 -28.04 -0.97 20.68
CA SER A 173 -28.43 -1.10 19.29
C SER A 173 -28.62 0.30 18.69
N TRP A 174 -28.27 0.45 17.40
CA TRP A 174 -28.49 1.73 16.72
C TRP A 174 -29.98 1.97 16.47
N ASP A 175 -30.77 0.91 16.43
CA ASP A 175 -32.15 1.00 16.01
C ASP A 175 -33.15 1.20 17.13
N ASP A 176 -32.73 1.25 18.36
CA ASP A 176 -33.66 1.46 19.48
C ASP A 176 -33.75 2.90 19.95
#